data_9d67a2370c8fb455297900136ef96c46
#
_entry.id   9d67a2370c8fb455297900136ef96c46
#
_cell.length_a   1.000
_cell.length_b   1.000
_cell.length_c   1.000
_cell.angle_alpha   90.00
_cell.angle_beta   90.00
_cell.angle_gamma   90.00
#
_symmetry.space_group_name_H-M   'P 1'
#
loop_
_entity.id
_entity.type
_entity.pdbx_description
1 polymer ?
#
loop_
_entity_poly.entity_id
_entity_poly.type
_entity_poly.pdbx_seq_one_letter_code
_entity_poly.pdbx_strand_id
1 'polypeptide(L)'
;DLAAGSPARAVMNVLPAHPEFDWAELLAIAVVTAAANGRGALAVAPDQKTLDRLESALKRRVPAGAYVRLSASDKPHSRYHAYLKARLGLVPIVIGTRAAAYAPVANLGLVVCWDDGDSSLVERRAPYCHARDVLLLRAQATDAAALFAGYAMSSESARLVRTRWASHVRAPRAIVHEFSPRIFSTGNDYQLARDPLAAVARIPRLAFERARVALQHGPVLVQVARSGYVPSFSCQRCRMPARCNTCRGPLSLAAGASVPSCSWCGRL
;
A
#
# COMPACT_ATOMS: atom_id res chain seq x y z
N ASP A 1 -25.89 4.80 -1.04
CA ASP A 1 -25.42 5.67 -2.14
C ASP A 1 -24.97 4.86 -3.36
N LEU A 2 -24.03 3.89 -3.25
CA LEU A 2 -23.62 3.04 -4.38
C LEU A 2 -24.79 2.25 -4.96
N ALA A 3 -25.65 1.68 -4.12
CA ALA A 3 -26.84 0.97 -4.54
C ALA A 3 -27.88 1.86 -5.23
N ALA A 4 -27.92 3.14 -4.87
CA ALA A 4 -28.78 4.14 -5.49
C ALA A 4 -28.20 4.77 -6.77
N GLY A 5 -27.04 4.30 -7.24
CA GLY A 5 -26.35 4.85 -8.42
C GLY A 5 -25.79 6.26 -8.22
N SER A 6 -25.74 6.75 -6.99
CA SER A 6 -25.14 8.06 -6.67
C SER A 6 -23.63 8.04 -6.86
N PRO A 7 -23.00 9.09 -7.41
CA PRO A 7 -21.55 9.19 -7.57
C PRO A 7 -20.86 9.47 -6.22
N ALA A 8 -21.08 8.60 -5.25
CA ALA A 8 -20.50 8.72 -3.91
C ALA A 8 -18.97 8.64 -3.97
N ARG A 9 -18.28 9.57 -3.31
CA ARG A 9 -16.83 9.64 -3.29
C ARG A 9 -16.34 9.52 -1.85
N ALA A 10 -15.49 8.54 -1.58
CA ALA A 10 -15.02 8.26 -0.22
C ALA A 10 -13.53 7.94 -0.18
N VAL A 11 -12.90 8.37 0.90
CA VAL A 11 -11.60 7.89 1.37
C VAL A 11 -11.85 7.09 2.64
N MET A 12 -11.48 5.81 2.65
CA MET A 12 -11.77 4.89 3.74
C MET A 12 -10.50 4.43 4.43
N ASN A 13 -10.41 4.68 5.74
CA ASN A 13 -9.39 4.06 6.57
C ASN A 13 -9.93 2.76 7.17
N VAL A 14 -9.29 1.65 6.82
CA VAL A 14 -9.63 0.32 7.33
C VAL A 14 -8.75 0.00 8.53
N LEU A 15 -9.32 -0.59 9.56
CA LEU A 15 -8.55 -1.04 10.71
C LEU A 15 -7.76 -2.32 10.37
N PRO A 16 -6.45 -2.36 10.64
CA PRO A 16 -5.70 -3.59 10.51
C PRO A 16 -6.17 -4.62 11.54
N ALA A 17 -6.23 -5.88 11.13
CA ALA A 17 -6.54 -7.03 12.01
C ALA A 17 -7.91 -6.99 12.72
N HIS A 18 -8.87 -6.18 12.26
CA HIS A 18 -10.23 -6.26 12.78
C HIS A 18 -10.89 -7.57 12.32
N PRO A 19 -11.49 -8.38 13.23
CA PRO A 19 -12.00 -9.71 12.87
C PRO A 19 -13.14 -9.67 11.85
N GLU A 20 -13.99 -8.64 11.89
CA GLU A 20 -15.19 -8.53 11.05
C GLU A 20 -14.98 -7.64 9.81
N PHE A 21 -13.94 -6.80 9.78
CA PHE A 21 -13.72 -5.80 8.72
C PHE A 21 -12.43 -6.04 7.97
N ASP A 22 -12.35 -7.17 7.24
CA ASP A 22 -11.26 -7.37 6.28
C ASP A 22 -11.40 -6.40 5.11
N TRP A 23 -10.33 -5.68 4.80
CA TRP A 23 -10.34 -4.69 3.72
C TRP A 23 -10.73 -5.28 2.36
N ALA A 24 -10.29 -6.51 2.05
CA ALA A 24 -10.58 -7.14 0.78
C ALA A 24 -12.07 -7.50 0.66
N GLU A 25 -12.69 -7.92 1.77
CA GLU A 25 -14.13 -8.15 1.84
C GLU A 25 -14.92 -6.85 1.65
N LEU A 26 -14.51 -5.77 2.31
CA LEU A 26 -15.18 -4.46 2.17
C LEU A 26 -15.12 -3.97 0.73
N LEU A 27 -13.96 -4.07 0.07
CA LEU A 27 -13.82 -3.67 -1.34
C LEU A 27 -14.58 -4.60 -2.28
N ALA A 28 -14.60 -5.91 -2.02
CA ALA A 28 -15.39 -6.86 -2.79
C ALA A 28 -16.90 -6.57 -2.69
N ILE A 29 -17.39 -6.23 -1.48
CA ILE A 29 -18.78 -5.80 -1.29
C ILE A 29 -19.10 -4.55 -2.14
N ALA A 30 -18.26 -3.53 -2.10
CA ALA A 30 -18.46 -2.30 -2.87
C ALA A 30 -18.53 -2.59 -4.38
N VAL A 31 -17.59 -3.38 -4.89
CA VAL A 31 -17.51 -3.77 -6.31
C VAL A 31 -18.73 -4.58 -6.74
N VAL A 32 -19.14 -5.58 -5.94
CA VAL A 32 -20.32 -6.40 -6.22
C VAL A 32 -21.60 -5.59 -6.15
N THR A 33 -21.71 -4.66 -5.20
CA THR A 33 -22.88 -3.77 -5.09
C THR A 33 -23.04 -2.92 -6.35
N ALA A 34 -21.95 -2.35 -6.88
CA ALA A 34 -22.01 -1.60 -8.14
C ALA A 34 -22.46 -2.49 -9.31
N ALA A 35 -21.88 -3.69 -9.42
CA ALA A 35 -22.21 -4.64 -10.48
C ALA A 35 -23.65 -5.13 -10.42
N ALA A 36 -24.18 -5.42 -9.22
CA ALA A 36 -25.56 -5.83 -9.00
C ALA A 36 -26.59 -4.75 -9.41
N ASN A 37 -26.17 -3.48 -9.44
CA ASN A 37 -26.98 -2.35 -9.88
C ASN A 37 -26.72 -1.99 -11.36
N GLY A 38 -26.21 -2.92 -12.16
CA GLY A 38 -25.99 -2.75 -13.59
C GLY A 38 -24.86 -1.78 -13.96
N ARG A 39 -23.99 -1.41 -13.01
CA ARG A 39 -22.86 -0.50 -13.23
C ARG A 39 -21.54 -1.27 -13.21
N GLY A 40 -20.64 -0.91 -14.12
CA GLY A 40 -19.30 -1.48 -14.13
C GLY A 40 -18.44 -1.04 -12.95
N ALA A 41 -17.58 -1.93 -12.45
CA ALA A 41 -16.67 -1.65 -11.36
C ALA A 41 -15.22 -1.97 -11.72
N LEU A 42 -14.31 -1.08 -11.36
CA LEU A 42 -12.88 -1.20 -11.57
C LEU A 42 -12.15 -1.09 -10.24
N ALA A 43 -11.42 -2.15 -9.84
CA ALA A 43 -10.62 -2.11 -8.63
C ALA A 43 -9.13 -2.32 -8.94
N VAL A 44 -8.29 -1.44 -8.39
CA VAL A 44 -6.84 -1.44 -8.58
C VAL A 44 -6.14 -1.68 -7.25
N ALA A 45 -5.21 -2.64 -7.26
CA ALA A 45 -4.33 -2.98 -6.15
C ALA A 45 -2.86 -2.71 -6.52
N PRO A 46 -1.97 -2.40 -5.55
CA PRO A 46 -0.58 -2.04 -5.83
C PRO A 46 0.24 -3.20 -6.39
N ASP A 47 0.04 -4.40 -5.88
CA ASP A 47 0.85 -5.56 -6.21
C ASP A 47 0.01 -6.84 -6.38
N GLN A 48 0.70 -7.90 -6.78
CA GLN A 48 0.10 -9.19 -7.08
C GLN A 48 -0.50 -9.87 -5.85
N LYS A 49 0.19 -9.81 -4.72
CA LYS A 49 -0.24 -10.46 -3.46
C LYS A 49 -1.52 -9.81 -2.92
N THR A 50 -1.56 -8.50 -2.98
CA THR A 50 -2.74 -7.71 -2.60
C THR A 50 -3.91 -7.98 -3.56
N LEU A 51 -3.63 -8.07 -4.87
CA LEU A 51 -4.64 -8.42 -5.86
C LEU A 51 -5.19 -9.83 -5.65
N ASP A 52 -4.36 -10.82 -5.32
CA ASP A 52 -4.78 -12.20 -5.03
C ASP A 52 -5.72 -12.26 -3.82
N ARG A 53 -5.48 -11.44 -2.81
CA ARG A 53 -6.34 -11.34 -1.64
C ARG A 53 -7.71 -10.73 -1.99
N LEU A 54 -7.73 -9.65 -2.76
CA LEU A 54 -8.97 -9.05 -3.27
C LEU A 54 -9.75 -10.05 -4.15
N GLU A 55 -9.06 -10.74 -5.05
CA GLU A 55 -9.66 -11.76 -5.90
C GLU A 55 -10.29 -12.91 -5.08
N SER A 56 -9.60 -13.35 -4.02
CA SER A 56 -10.12 -14.38 -3.13
C SER A 56 -11.40 -13.96 -2.41
N ALA A 57 -11.50 -12.69 -1.98
CA ALA A 57 -12.73 -12.15 -1.43
C ALA A 57 -13.85 -12.06 -2.47
N LEU A 58 -13.52 -11.67 -3.70
CA LEU A 58 -14.48 -11.56 -4.79
C LEU A 58 -15.02 -12.93 -5.22
N LYS A 59 -14.17 -13.97 -5.29
CA LYS A 59 -14.57 -15.36 -5.62
C LYS A 59 -15.65 -15.93 -4.68
N ARG A 60 -15.69 -15.48 -3.43
CA ARG A 60 -16.72 -15.90 -2.47
C ARG A 60 -18.08 -15.23 -2.70
N ARG A 61 -18.14 -14.19 -3.54
CA ARG A 61 -19.32 -13.31 -3.69
C ARG A 61 -19.95 -13.34 -5.06
N VAL A 62 -19.19 -13.73 -6.09
CA VAL A 62 -19.67 -13.74 -7.47
C VAL A 62 -19.39 -15.07 -8.14
N PRO A 63 -20.23 -15.51 -9.11
CA PRO A 63 -19.99 -16.73 -9.87
C PRO A 63 -18.73 -16.63 -10.73
N ALA A 64 -18.21 -17.78 -11.12
CA ALA A 64 -17.08 -17.85 -12.05
C ALA A 64 -17.44 -17.14 -13.37
N GLY A 65 -16.51 -16.34 -13.86
CA GLY A 65 -16.69 -15.55 -15.10
C GLY A 65 -17.38 -14.21 -14.94
N ALA A 66 -17.84 -13.83 -13.73
CA ALA A 66 -18.46 -12.52 -13.49
C ALA A 66 -17.45 -11.36 -13.45
N TYR A 67 -16.17 -11.64 -13.42
CA TYR A 67 -15.11 -10.63 -13.42
C TYR A 67 -13.94 -11.05 -14.30
N VAL A 68 -13.07 -10.11 -14.61
CA VAL A 68 -11.76 -10.34 -15.23
C VAL A 68 -10.66 -9.72 -14.39
N ARG A 69 -9.48 -10.36 -14.45
CA ARG A 69 -8.24 -9.92 -13.86
C ARG A 69 -7.32 -9.39 -14.94
N LEU A 70 -6.69 -8.25 -14.70
CA LEU A 70 -5.71 -7.61 -15.58
C LEU A 70 -4.44 -7.31 -14.79
N SER A 71 -3.42 -8.12 -15.00
CA SER A 71 -2.12 -7.93 -14.39
C SER A 71 -1.00 -8.06 -15.43
N ALA A 72 0.10 -7.33 -15.23
CA ALA A 72 1.28 -7.43 -16.09
C ALA A 72 1.95 -8.80 -16.01
N SER A 73 1.74 -9.55 -14.93
CA SER A 73 2.25 -10.93 -14.77
C SER A 73 1.44 -11.98 -15.53
N ASP A 74 0.24 -11.63 -16.00
CA ASP A 74 -0.59 -12.56 -16.75
C ASP A 74 -0.01 -12.79 -18.16
N LYS A 75 -0.20 -14.02 -18.69
CA LYS A 75 0.22 -14.35 -20.05
C LYS A 75 -0.45 -13.39 -21.05
N PRO A 76 0.26 -12.94 -22.10
CA PRO A 76 -0.27 -11.97 -23.08
C PRO A 76 -1.63 -12.35 -23.64
N HIS A 77 -1.83 -13.59 -24.03
CA HIS A 77 -3.11 -14.10 -24.54
C HIS A 77 -4.24 -13.95 -23.51
N SER A 78 -4.03 -14.40 -22.27
CA SER A 78 -5.04 -14.30 -21.19
C SER A 78 -5.39 -12.86 -20.89
N ARG A 79 -4.39 -11.98 -20.85
CA ARG A 79 -4.57 -10.54 -20.62
C ARG A 79 -5.36 -9.88 -21.75
N TYR A 80 -5.06 -10.21 -23.00
CA TYR A 80 -5.79 -9.68 -24.15
C TYR A 80 -7.24 -10.15 -24.15
N HIS A 81 -7.49 -11.43 -23.86
CA HIS A 81 -8.83 -11.97 -23.73
C HIS A 81 -9.65 -11.31 -22.60
N ALA A 82 -9.02 -11.09 -21.45
CA ALA A 82 -9.63 -10.36 -20.32
C ALA A 82 -9.96 -8.90 -20.71
N TYR A 83 -9.04 -8.24 -21.41
CA TYR A 83 -9.26 -6.88 -21.92
C TYR A 83 -10.45 -6.81 -22.89
N LEU A 84 -10.55 -7.76 -23.83
CA LEU A 84 -11.67 -7.82 -24.76
C LEU A 84 -13.00 -8.06 -24.05
N LYS A 85 -13.07 -8.96 -23.07
CA LYS A 85 -14.26 -9.18 -22.26
C LYS A 85 -14.73 -7.90 -21.57
N ALA A 86 -13.80 -7.15 -20.97
CA ALA A 86 -14.12 -5.87 -20.34
C ALA A 86 -14.63 -4.84 -21.35
N ARG A 87 -13.94 -4.70 -22.51
CA ARG A 87 -14.29 -3.75 -23.55
C ARG A 87 -15.67 -4.03 -24.19
N LEU A 88 -16.00 -5.29 -24.38
CA LEU A 88 -17.27 -5.72 -24.96
C LEU A 88 -18.43 -5.74 -23.94
N GLY A 89 -18.16 -5.35 -22.69
CA GLY A 89 -19.17 -5.34 -21.62
C GLY A 89 -19.67 -6.73 -21.21
N LEU A 90 -18.91 -7.79 -21.53
CA LEU A 90 -19.26 -9.17 -21.18
C LEU A 90 -19.10 -9.46 -19.70
N VAL A 91 -18.36 -8.62 -18.99
CA VAL A 91 -18.16 -8.70 -17.53
C VAL A 91 -18.26 -7.31 -16.91
N PRO A 92 -19.00 -7.15 -15.80
CA PRO A 92 -19.17 -5.86 -15.16
C PRO A 92 -17.99 -5.49 -14.25
N ILE A 93 -17.15 -6.44 -13.86
CA ILE A 93 -16.11 -6.25 -12.84
C ILE A 93 -14.73 -6.48 -13.45
N VAL A 94 -13.85 -5.51 -13.25
CA VAL A 94 -12.42 -5.61 -13.58
C VAL A 94 -11.60 -5.37 -12.32
N ILE A 95 -10.72 -6.30 -12.00
CA ILE A 95 -9.71 -6.12 -10.95
C ILE A 95 -8.31 -6.21 -11.57
N GLY A 96 -7.33 -5.51 -11.01
CA GLY A 96 -5.97 -5.61 -11.52
C GLY A 96 -4.97 -4.75 -10.79
N THR A 97 -3.73 -4.79 -11.30
CA THR A 97 -2.67 -3.91 -10.81
C THR A 97 -2.68 -2.57 -11.57
N ARG A 98 -1.70 -1.72 -11.33
CA ARG A 98 -1.59 -0.37 -11.90
C ARG A 98 -2.13 -0.21 -13.33
N ALA A 99 -1.73 -1.10 -14.24
CA ALA A 99 -2.16 -1.02 -15.64
C ALA A 99 -3.68 -1.17 -15.84
N ALA A 100 -4.37 -1.83 -14.90
CA ALA A 100 -5.82 -1.97 -14.96
C ALA A 100 -6.57 -0.63 -14.79
N ALA A 101 -5.92 0.41 -14.27
CA ALA A 101 -6.53 1.74 -14.21
C ALA A 101 -7.02 2.24 -15.58
N TYR A 102 -6.46 1.72 -16.67
CA TYR A 102 -6.83 2.05 -18.06
C TYR A 102 -7.83 1.05 -18.68
N ALA A 103 -8.29 0.04 -17.94
CA ALA A 103 -9.19 -0.98 -18.48
C ALA A 103 -10.51 -0.39 -18.99
N PRO A 104 -11.00 -0.80 -20.17
CA PRO A 104 -12.21 -0.25 -20.77
C PRO A 104 -13.47 -0.90 -20.17
N VAL A 105 -13.81 -0.52 -18.94
CA VAL A 105 -15.02 -1.01 -18.25
C VAL A 105 -16.25 -0.35 -18.84
N ALA A 106 -17.19 -1.14 -19.33
CA ALA A 106 -18.46 -0.63 -19.82
C ALA A 106 -19.32 -0.12 -18.67
N ASN A 107 -20.07 0.96 -18.91
CA ASN A 107 -20.97 1.59 -17.93
C ASN A 107 -20.32 1.78 -16.56
N LEU A 108 -19.10 2.33 -16.53
CA LEU A 108 -18.31 2.49 -15.30
C LEU A 108 -19.08 3.27 -14.23
N GLY A 109 -19.35 2.65 -13.10
CA GLY A 109 -20.09 3.21 -11.98
C GLY A 109 -19.30 3.28 -10.68
N LEU A 110 -18.17 2.54 -10.58
CA LEU A 110 -17.32 2.57 -9.41
C LEU A 110 -15.86 2.38 -9.79
N VAL A 111 -14.99 3.23 -9.26
CA VAL A 111 -13.55 3.03 -9.24
C VAL A 111 -13.08 2.81 -7.80
N VAL A 112 -12.17 1.85 -7.61
CA VAL A 112 -11.60 1.51 -6.31
C VAL A 112 -10.08 1.50 -6.42
N CYS A 113 -9.39 2.10 -5.45
CA CYS A 113 -7.95 2.01 -5.30
C CYS A 113 -7.61 1.59 -3.88
N TRP A 114 -6.91 0.48 -3.73
CA TRP A 114 -6.35 0.07 -2.45
C TRP A 114 -4.94 0.60 -2.29
N ASP A 115 -4.66 1.19 -1.12
CA ASP A 115 -3.35 1.72 -0.72
C ASP A 115 -2.77 2.69 -1.76
N ASP A 116 -3.51 3.75 -2.02
CA ASP A 116 -3.19 4.74 -3.05
C ASP A 116 -1.88 5.49 -2.83
N GLY A 117 -1.26 5.35 -1.65
CA GLY A 117 0.08 5.86 -1.33
C GLY A 117 1.22 4.96 -1.78
N ASP A 118 0.96 3.74 -2.24
CA ASP A 118 2.00 2.80 -2.65
C ASP A 118 2.69 3.23 -3.95
N SER A 119 4.02 3.27 -3.93
CA SER A 119 4.85 3.69 -5.06
C SER A 119 4.76 2.79 -6.30
N SER A 120 4.30 1.54 -6.15
CA SER A 120 4.08 0.62 -7.29
C SER A 120 2.94 1.06 -8.20
N LEU A 121 2.05 1.94 -7.71
CA LEU A 121 0.97 2.55 -8.48
C LEU A 121 1.43 3.68 -9.40
N VAL A 122 2.68 4.12 -9.30
CA VAL A 122 3.29 5.10 -10.20
C VAL A 122 3.81 4.41 -11.45
N GLU A 123 3.47 4.91 -12.65
CA GLU A 123 4.10 4.45 -13.90
C GLU A 123 5.57 4.88 -13.93
N ARG A 124 6.46 3.92 -14.23
CA ARG A 124 7.91 4.15 -14.23
C ARG A 124 8.43 4.83 -15.50
N ARG A 125 7.61 4.91 -16.53
CA ARG A 125 7.93 5.54 -17.81
C ARG A 125 7.13 6.82 -17.99
N ALA A 126 7.67 7.76 -18.74
CA ALA A 126 6.93 8.97 -19.09
C ALA A 126 5.55 8.61 -19.67
N PRO A 127 4.49 9.30 -19.28
CA PRO A 127 4.38 10.51 -18.47
C PRO A 127 4.27 10.31 -16.94
N TYR A 128 4.69 9.16 -16.39
CA TYR A 128 4.75 8.86 -14.94
C TYR A 128 3.42 8.99 -14.20
N CYS A 129 2.33 8.66 -14.87
CA CYS A 129 0.98 8.75 -14.29
C CYS A 129 0.84 7.85 -13.06
N HIS A 130 0.19 8.36 -12.04
CA HIS A 130 -0.24 7.56 -10.90
C HIS A 130 -1.62 6.94 -11.17
N ALA A 131 -1.82 5.66 -10.83
CA ALA A 131 -3.11 4.98 -11.05
C ALA A 131 -4.28 5.71 -10.37
N ARG A 132 -4.08 6.25 -9.15
CA ARG A 132 -5.06 7.10 -8.45
C ARG A 132 -5.54 8.24 -9.33
N ASP A 133 -4.63 8.98 -9.96
CA ASP A 133 -4.97 10.17 -10.74
C ASP A 133 -5.77 9.78 -11.99
N VAL A 134 -5.42 8.66 -12.62
CA VAL A 134 -6.19 8.09 -13.73
C VAL A 134 -7.61 7.72 -13.28
N LEU A 135 -7.74 7.08 -12.11
CA LEU A 135 -9.04 6.69 -11.56
C LEU A 135 -9.89 7.92 -11.19
N LEU A 136 -9.28 8.97 -10.63
CA LEU A 136 -9.96 10.24 -10.35
C LEU A 136 -10.52 10.88 -11.61
N LEU A 137 -9.72 10.99 -12.67
CA LEU A 137 -10.16 11.53 -13.96
C LEU A 137 -11.29 10.69 -14.57
N ARG A 138 -11.19 9.37 -14.48
CA ARG A 138 -12.23 8.47 -14.96
C ARG A 138 -13.53 8.61 -14.18
N ALA A 139 -13.45 8.63 -12.85
CA ALA A 139 -14.62 8.84 -12.00
C ALA A 139 -15.34 10.14 -12.34
N GLN A 140 -14.58 11.19 -12.59
CA GLN A 140 -15.16 12.50 -12.98
C GLN A 140 -15.75 12.47 -14.39
N ALA A 141 -15.08 11.86 -15.35
CA ALA A 141 -15.53 11.82 -16.75
C ALA A 141 -16.79 10.95 -16.95
N THR A 142 -17.01 9.93 -16.12
CA THR A 142 -18.14 9.00 -16.23
C THR A 142 -19.20 9.17 -15.13
N ASP A 143 -19.03 10.16 -14.27
CA ASP A 143 -19.83 10.36 -13.05
C ASP A 143 -19.93 9.09 -12.20
N ALA A 144 -18.80 8.38 -12.08
CA ALA A 144 -18.70 7.18 -11.28
C ALA A 144 -18.39 7.49 -9.82
N ALA A 145 -18.84 6.64 -8.93
CA ALA A 145 -18.41 6.61 -7.54
C ALA A 145 -16.92 6.32 -7.45
N ALA A 146 -16.26 6.80 -6.38
CA ALA A 146 -14.85 6.59 -6.15
C ALA A 146 -14.58 6.19 -4.70
N LEU A 147 -13.82 5.12 -4.51
CA LEU A 147 -13.40 4.61 -3.21
C LEU A 147 -11.88 4.44 -3.17
N PHE A 148 -11.20 5.30 -2.42
CA PHE A 148 -9.79 5.17 -2.09
C PHE A 148 -9.69 4.62 -0.67
N ALA A 149 -9.06 3.47 -0.49
CA ALA A 149 -9.03 2.78 0.78
C ALA A 149 -7.61 2.35 1.16
N GLY A 150 -7.30 2.36 2.44
CA GLY A 150 -6.01 1.93 2.96
C GLY A 150 -5.99 1.86 4.48
N TYR A 151 -4.93 1.32 5.04
CA TYR A 151 -4.70 1.37 6.49
C TYR A 151 -4.31 2.78 6.95
N ALA A 152 -3.58 3.49 6.11
CA ALA A 152 -3.23 4.89 6.29
C ALA A 152 -3.73 5.72 5.10
N MET A 153 -4.00 6.97 5.33
CA MET A 153 -4.39 7.92 4.28
C MET A 153 -3.14 8.53 3.66
N SER A 154 -3.05 8.50 2.35
CA SER A 154 -2.00 9.24 1.63
C SER A 154 -2.20 10.76 1.76
N SER A 155 -1.18 11.55 1.49
CA SER A 155 -1.31 13.02 1.48
C SER A 155 -2.30 13.50 0.43
N GLU A 156 -2.36 12.82 -0.70
CA GLU A 156 -3.28 13.11 -1.81
C GLU A 156 -4.72 12.77 -1.44
N SER A 157 -4.95 11.60 -0.84
CA SER A 157 -6.28 11.24 -0.32
C SER A 157 -6.73 12.18 0.80
N ALA A 158 -5.81 12.62 1.69
CA ALA A 158 -6.10 13.64 2.69
C ALA A 158 -6.51 14.98 2.05
N ARG A 159 -5.90 15.35 0.91
CA ARG A 159 -6.31 16.53 0.13
C ARG A 159 -7.74 16.40 -0.39
N LEU A 160 -8.12 15.21 -0.93
CA LEU A 160 -9.49 14.97 -1.39
C LEU A 160 -10.53 15.15 -0.29
N VAL A 161 -10.23 14.70 0.91
CA VAL A 161 -11.10 14.91 2.08
C VAL A 161 -11.14 16.38 2.50
N ARG A 162 -9.99 17.03 2.57
CA ARG A 162 -9.88 18.44 2.97
C ARG A 162 -10.60 19.39 2.01
N THR A 163 -10.54 19.10 0.70
CA THR A 163 -11.25 19.88 -0.32
C THR A 163 -12.72 19.50 -0.45
N ARG A 164 -13.21 18.57 0.38
CA ARG A 164 -14.60 18.06 0.32
C ARG A 164 -14.97 17.40 -0.98
N TRP A 165 -13.98 16.95 -1.76
CA TRP A 165 -14.23 16.16 -2.95
C TRP A 165 -14.68 14.74 -2.62
N ALA A 166 -14.19 14.19 -1.50
CA ALA A 166 -14.57 12.90 -0.96
C ALA A 166 -14.90 12.99 0.54
N SER A 167 -15.81 12.14 0.99
CA SER A 167 -16.11 11.95 2.41
C SER A 167 -15.07 11.04 3.06
N HIS A 168 -14.74 11.29 4.32
CA HIS A 168 -13.86 10.42 5.09
C HIS A 168 -14.66 9.34 5.83
N VAL A 169 -14.44 8.09 5.48
CA VAL A 169 -15.01 6.91 6.14
C VAL A 169 -13.98 6.30 7.06
N ARG A 170 -14.23 6.25 8.34
CA ARG A 170 -13.34 5.70 9.37
C ARG A 170 -14.13 5.12 10.54
N ALA A 171 -13.51 4.19 11.24
CA ALA A 171 -14.06 3.71 12.50
C ALA A 171 -14.11 4.81 13.58
N PRO A 172 -15.03 4.76 14.52
CA PRO A 172 -15.05 5.63 15.71
C PRO A 172 -13.74 5.52 16.49
N ARG A 173 -13.30 6.63 17.12
CA ARG A 173 -12.01 6.70 17.83
C ARG A 173 -11.87 5.61 18.90
N ALA A 174 -12.95 5.26 19.59
CA ALA A 174 -12.93 4.19 20.59
C ALA A 174 -12.53 2.85 19.99
N ILE A 175 -13.12 2.48 18.86
CA ILE A 175 -12.82 1.25 18.12
C ILE A 175 -11.38 1.29 17.57
N VAL A 176 -10.94 2.44 17.04
CA VAL A 176 -9.54 2.59 16.61
C VAL A 176 -8.58 2.32 17.76
N HIS A 177 -8.85 2.85 18.94
CA HIS A 177 -8.01 2.62 20.14
C HIS A 177 -8.00 1.15 20.60
N GLU A 178 -9.13 0.48 20.51
CA GLU A 178 -9.27 -0.92 20.90
C GLU A 178 -8.45 -1.85 19.99
N PHE A 179 -8.52 -1.63 18.66
CA PHE A 179 -7.88 -2.49 17.65
C PHE A 179 -6.52 -1.99 17.17
N SER A 180 -6.05 -0.84 17.67
CA SER A 180 -4.72 -0.34 17.30
C SER A 180 -3.65 -0.81 18.29
N PRO A 181 -2.44 -1.13 17.82
CA PRO A 181 -1.34 -1.46 18.70
C PRO A 181 -0.96 -0.24 19.57
N ARG A 182 -0.49 -0.50 20.79
CA ARG A 182 0.07 0.55 21.63
C ARG A 182 1.41 1.00 21.08
N ILE A 183 1.52 2.27 20.73
CA ILE A 183 2.74 2.85 20.17
C ILE A 183 3.54 3.49 21.31
N PHE A 184 4.82 3.13 21.40
CA PHE A 184 5.78 3.73 22.32
C PHE A 184 6.86 4.41 21.48
N SER A 185 6.95 5.75 21.59
CA SER A 185 8.07 6.46 20.97
C SER A 185 9.34 6.27 21.78
N THR A 186 10.46 6.04 21.10
CA THR A 186 11.79 6.01 21.71
C THR A 186 12.55 7.26 21.29
N GLY A 187 13.34 7.84 22.21
CA GLY A 187 14.15 9.01 21.90
C GLY A 187 13.49 10.37 22.21
N ASN A 188 12.44 10.40 23.02
CA ASN A 188 11.99 11.65 23.65
C ASN A 188 12.99 12.11 24.73
N ASP A 189 12.99 13.39 25.08
CA ASP A 189 13.95 14.00 26.01
C ASP A 189 13.98 13.30 27.35
N TYR A 190 12.85 12.83 27.85
CA TYR A 190 12.74 12.07 29.11
C TYR A 190 13.45 10.73 29.04
N GLN A 191 13.39 10.03 27.92
CA GLN A 191 14.07 8.74 27.73
C GLN A 191 15.59 8.93 27.45
N LEU A 192 15.97 9.98 26.70
CA LEU A 192 17.35 10.34 26.47
C LEU A 192 18.08 10.73 27.75
N ALA A 193 17.39 11.40 28.67
CA ALA A 193 17.91 11.73 30.01
C ALA A 193 18.18 10.47 30.86
N ARG A 194 17.42 9.40 30.66
CA ARG A 194 17.54 8.11 31.41
C ARG A 194 18.44 7.09 30.72
N ASP A 195 18.56 7.19 29.41
CA ASP A 195 19.41 6.32 28.57
C ASP A 195 20.11 7.16 27.51
N PRO A 196 21.25 7.78 27.84
CA PRO A 196 22.03 8.60 26.91
C PRO A 196 22.48 7.83 25.67
N LEU A 197 22.53 6.49 25.72
CA LEU A 197 22.91 5.63 24.61
C LEU A 197 21.73 5.40 23.63
N ALA A 198 20.49 5.73 24.00
CA ALA A 198 19.32 5.51 23.15
C ALA A 198 19.42 6.25 21.81
N ALA A 199 20.10 7.40 21.76
CA ALA A 199 20.31 8.16 20.52
C ALA A 199 21.27 7.49 19.52
N VAL A 200 22.11 6.57 19.99
CA VAL A 200 23.15 5.91 19.17
C VAL A 200 23.00 4.40 19.07
N ALA A 201 22.18 3.80 19.91
CA ALA A 201 21.88 2.38 19.87
C ALA A 201 21.03 2.05 18.64
N ARG A 202 21.36 0.97 17.93
CA ARG A 202 20.55 0.48 16.80
C ARG A 202 19.16 0.04 17.24
N ILE A 203 19.10 -0.56 18.43
CA ILE A 203 17.84 -0.94 19.08
C ILE A 203 17.85 -0.25 20.44
N PRO A 204 16.97 0.73 20.67
CA PRO A 204 16.82 1.39 21.97
C PRO A 204 16.50 0.38 23.05
N ARG A 205 16.98 0.63 24.27
CA ARG A 205 16.78 -0.26 25.43
C ARG A 205 15.31 -0.59 25.66
N LEU A 206 14.42 0.40 25.59
CA LEU A 206 12.97 0.18 25.73
C LEU A 206 12.45 -0.80 24.68
N ALA A 207 12.87 -0.67 23.41
CA ALA A 207 12.45 -1.58 22.34
C ALA A 207 12.93 -3.01 22.61
N PHE A 208 14.19 -3.17 23.08
CA PHE A 208 14.75 -4.46 23.44
C PHE A 208 14.02 -5.12 24.62
N GLU A 209 13.73 -4.37 25.69
CA GLU A 209 12.97 -4.85 26.85
C GLU A 209 11.55 -5.29 26.46
N ARG A 210 10.85 -4.50 25.65
CA ARG A 210 9.52 -4.85 25.14
C ARG A 210 9.56 -6.08 24.23
N ALA A 211 10.55 -6.19 23.35
CA ALA A 211 10.73 -7.36 22.51
C ALA A 211 10.95 -8.63 23.33
N ARG A 212 11.77 -8.60 24.38
CA ARG A 212 11.98 -9.74 25.28
C ARG A 212 10.69 -10.19 25.97
N VAL A 213 9.87 -9.27 26.43
CA VAL A 213 8.56 -9.60 27.04
C VAL A 213 7.62 -10.18 25.99
N ALA A 214 7.54 -9.58 24.80
CA ALA A 214 6.66 -10.02 23.74
C ALA A 214 7.04 -11.43 23.21
N LEU A 215 8.32 -11.77 23.18
CA LEU A 215 8.81 -13.11 22.78
C LEU A 215 8.30 -14.25 23.66
N GLN A 216 7.86 -13.96 24.90
CA GLN A 216 7.25 -14.96 25.78
C GLN A 216 5.81 -15.32 25.33
N HIS A 217 5.18 -14.48 24.51
CA HIS A 217 3.78 -14.61 24.09
C HIS A 217 3.64 -14.86 22.58
N GLY A 218 4.70 -14.64 21.78
CA GLY A 218 4.65 -14.84 20.34
C GLY A 218 5.85 -14.27 19.59
N PRO A 219 5.86 -14.33 18.26
CA PRO A 219 6.94 -13.80 17.45
C PRO A 219 6.99 -12.27 17.50
N VAL A 220 8.20 -11.72 17.45
CA VAL A 220 8.45 -10.27 17.37
C VAL A 220 8.94 -9.91 15.97
N LEU A 221 8.23 -8.98 15.32
CA LEU A 221 8.65 -8.43 14.03
C LEU A 221 9.51 -7.19 14.25
N VAL A 222 10.74 -7.20 13.72
CA VAL A 222 11.62 -6.02 13.69
C VAL A 222 11.66 -5.52 12.25
N GLN A 223 11.04 -4.38 12.00
CA GLN A 223 11.09 -3.74 10.69
C GLN A 223 12.26 -2.76 10.62
N VAL A 224 13.10 -2.93 9.62
CA VAL A 224 14.24 -2.06 9.35
C VAL A 224 14.14 -1.49 7.94
N ALA A 225 14.64 -0.27 7.73
CA ALA A 225 14.54 0.43 6.45
C ALA A 225 15.32 -0.28 5.33
N ARG A 226 16.32 -1.10 5.67
CA ARG A 226 17.16 -1.86 4.72
C ARG A 226 17.51 -3.21 5.31
N SER A 227 17.29 -4.26 4.54
CA SER A 227 17.65 -5.62 4.93
C SER A 227 19.12 -5.94 4.61
N GLY A 228 19.80 -6.53 5.55
CA GLY A 228 20.95 -7.40 5.29
C GLY A 228 22.28 -6.75 4.95
N TYR A 229 22.46 -5.41 5.06
CA TYR A 229 23.77 -4.81 4.86
C TYR A 229 23.98 -3.52 5.66
N VAL A 230 25.23 -3.14 5.81
CA VAL A 230 25.62 -1.88 6.45
C VAL A 230 25.79 -0.81 5.37
N PRO A 231 24.90 0.19 5.27
CA PRO A 231 24.91 1.17 4.18
C PRO A 231 26.08 2.17 4.27
N SER A 232 26.62 2.36 5.46
CA SER A 232 27.76 3.24 5.70
C SER A 232 28.47 2.87 6.99
N PHE A 233 29.74 3.20 7.07
CA PHE A 233 30.57 3.08 8.27
C PHE A 233 30.96 4.46 8.81
N SER A 234 31.12 4.54 10.12
CA SER A 234 31.66 5.72 10.78
C SER A 234 32.63 5.31 11.89
N CYS A 235 33.55 6.19 12.21
CA CYS A 235 34.46 5.97 13.33
C CYS A 235 33.68 5.86 14.64
N GLN A 236 33.99 4.82 15.43
CA GLN A 236 33.32 4.61 16.71
C GLN A 236 33.62 5.75 17.71
N ARG A 237 34.78 6.37 17.63
CA ARG A 237 35.22 7.43 18.56
C ARG A 237 34.74 8.82 18.16
N CYS A 238 34.98 9.24 16.90
CA CYS A 238 34.70 10.61 16.45
C CYS A 238 33.48 10.74 15.54
N ARG A 239 32.80 9.62 15.22
CA ARG A 239 31.61 9.56 14.34
C ARG A 239 31.84 10.04 12.91
N MET A 240 33.06 10.37 12.52
CA MET A 240 33.35 10.74 11.13
C MET A 240 33.02 9.60 10.18
N PRO A 241 32.33 9.85 9.06
CA PRO A 241 32.03 8.84 8.04
C PRO A 241 33.30 8.23 7.46
N ALA A 242 33.35 6.91 7.38
CA ALA A 242 34.43 6.22 6.67
C ALA A 242 34.30 6.46 5.17
N ARG A 243 35.40 6.85 4.53
CA ARG A 243 35.43 7.21 3.13
C ARG A 243 36.48 6.37 2.39
N CYS A 244 36.17 6.07 1.13
CA CYS A 244 37.10 5.39 0.23
C CYS A 244 38.36 6.24 0.04
N ASN A 245 39.53 5.62 0.11
CA ASN A 245 40.80 6.30 -0.09
C ASN A 245 41.02 6.79 -1.52
N THR A 246 40.32 6.18 -2.50
CA THR A 246 40.48 6.49 -3.92
C THR A 246 39.52 7.59 -4.39
N CYS A 247 38.20 7.45 -4.13
CA CYS A 247 37.19 8.35 -4.68
C CYS A 247 36.41 9.15 -3.62
N ARG A 248 36.75 8.99 -2.33
CA ARG A 248 36.06 9.61 -1.20
C ARG A 248 34.56 9.21 -1.05
N GLY A 249 34.10 8.23 -1.82
CA GLY A 249 32.76 7.66 -1.70
C GLY A 249 32.51 6.97 -0.35
N PRO A 250 31.26 6.75 0.06
CA PRO A 250 30.93 6.07 1.30
C PRO A 250 31.33 4.59 1.21
N LEU A 251 31.84 4.04 2.32
CA LEU A 251 32.07 2.60 2.46
C LEU A 251 30.79 1.93 2.95
N SER A 252 30.44 0.80 2.37
CA SER A 252 29.28 -0.03 2.73
C SER A 252 29.66 -1.51 2.79
N LEU A 253 28.82 -2.32 3.43
CA LEU A 253 29.00 -3.77 3.47
C LEU A 253 27.73 -4.42 2.88
N ALA A 254 27.88 -5.11 1.78
CA ALA A 254 26.78 -5.85 1.14
C ALA A 254 26.37 -7.06 1.99
N ALA A 255 25.14 -7.54 1.78
CA ALA A 255 24.67 -8.75 2.45
C ALA A 255 25.55 -9.95 2.08
N GLY A 256 26.05 -10.66 3.11
CA GLY A 256 26.95 -11.81 2.94
C GLY A 256 28.41 -11.45 2.67
N ALA A 257 28.76 -10.18 2.51
CA ALA A 257 30.16 -9.76 2.38
C ALA A 257 30.83 -9.59 3.76
N SER A 258 32.07 -10.01 3.88
CA SER A 258 32.89 -9.85 5.11
C SER A 258 33.74 -8.57 5.10
N VAL A 259 33.93 -7.95 3.93
CA VAL A 259 34.79 -6.78 3.75
C VAL A 259 33.99 -5.62 3.18
N PRO A 260 34.12 -4.40 3.74
CA PRO A 260 33.49 -3.21 3.22
C PRO A 260 33.99 -2.83 1.82
N SER A 261 33.10 -2.39 0.96
CA SER A 261 33.44 -1.86 -0.37
C SER A 261 32.92 -0.44 -0.56
N CYS A 262 33.50 0.30 -1.47
CA CYS A 262 33.04 1.64 -1.81
C CYS A 262 31.77 1.58 -2.65
N SER A 263 30.72 2.28 -2.22
CA SER A 263 29.45 2.34 -2.96
C SER A 263 29.53 3.05 -4.31
N TRP A 264 30.60 3.85 -4.57
CA TRP A 264 30.75 4.59 -5.82
C TRP A 264 31.67 3.88 -6.82
N CYS A 265 32.85 3.41 -6.39
CA CYS A 265 33.83 2.82 -7.29
C CYS A 265 34.03 1.31 -7.12
N GLY A 266 33.32 0.67 -6.18
CA GLY A 266 33.36 -0.78 -5.96
C GLY A 266 34.66 -1.31 -5.30
N ARG A 267 35.68 -0.48 -5.04
CA ARG A 267 36.92 -0.92 -4.39
C ARG A 267 36.68 -1.37 -2.95
N LEU A 268 37.36 -2.44 -2.56
CA LEU A 268 37.42 -2.94 -1.17
C LEU A 268 38.30 -2.05 -0.31
#